data_961eb0ecfb441097602bce136bffb9ff
#
_entry.id   961eb0ecfb441097602bce136bffb9ff
#
_cell.length_a   1.000
_cell.length_b   1.000
_cell.length_c   1.000
_cell.angle_alpha   90.00
_cell.angle_beta   90.00
_cell.angle_gamma   90.00
#
_symmetry.space_group_name_H-M   'P 1'
#
loop_
_entity.id
_entity.type
_entity.pdbx_description
1 polymer ?
#
loop_
_entity_poly.entity_id
_entity_poly.type
_entity_poly.pdbx_seq_one_letter_code
_entity_poly.pdbx_strand_id
1 'polypeptide(L)'
;MRVVTISATYGTAGSQIGPAVAERLGVPFVDRAIPSAVAEELGCTLEEALAHDDRAERGLSRLFSGAVRLPTVTFGGVDMYVPGAMPLAPEEFVRRTERMLTEMARNQGGVFLGRAGAMVLADHPGALHVRLDAPLRRRVRQTATLGELSEREARRIIEDNDRARSAYVRHFYRADPADPCRYHLVLDSTTIPVGTCVELIVTAAEALD
;
A
#
# COMPACT_ATOMS: atom_id res chain seq x y z
N MET A 1 18.24 11.38 1.16
CA MET A 1 16.93 11.14 1.84
C MET A 1 16.39 9.80 1.36
N ARG A 2 15.97 8.94 2.27
CA ARG A 2 15.55 7.57 1.93
C ARG A 2 14.13 7.55 1.39
N VAL A 3 13.94 6.91 0.24
CA VAL A 3 12.65 6.73 -0.42
C VAL A 3 12.42 5.25 -0.65
N VAL A 4 11.33 4.71 -0.10
CA VAL A 4 10.93 3.31 -0.27
C VAL A 4 9.51 3.25 -0.78
N THR A 5 9.26 2.57 -1.88
CA THR A 5 7.91 2.26 -2.33
C THR A 5 7.60 0.79 -2.07
N ILE A 6 6.44 0.50 -1.51
CA ILE A 6 5.99 -0.86 -1.22
C ILE A 6 4.70 -1.14 -2.00
N SER A 7 4.80 -2.03 -2.99
CA SER A 7 3.64 -2.60 -3.68
C SER A 7 3.28 -3.93 -3.00
N ALA A 8 2.09 -4.05 -2.44
CA ALA A 8 1.68 -5.23 -1.71
C ALA A 8 0.41 -5.85 -2.32
N THR A 9 0.42 -7.16 -2.58
CA THR A 9 -0.81 -7.91 -2.80
C THR A 9 -1.56 -8.05 -1.47
N TYR A 10 -2.88 -8.22 -1.53
CA TYR A 10 -3.67 -8.34 -0.30
C TYR A 10 -3.28 -9.58 0.51
N GLY A 11 -3.18 -9.45 1.82
CA GLY A 11 -2.79 -10.55 2.71
C GLY A 11 -1.27 -10.78 2.81
N THR A 12 -0.42 -9.80 2.43
CA THR A 12 1.05 -9.87 2.56
C THR A 12 1.61 -8.94 3.64
N ALA A 13 0.80 -8.58 4.63
CA ALA A 13 1.20 -7.76 5.78
C ALA A 13 1.85 -6.40 5.44
N GLY A 14 1.52 -5.82 4.27
CA GLY A 14 2.08 -4.52 3.86
C GLY A 14 1.79 -3.39 4.86
N SER A 15 0.60 -3.40 5.49
CA SER A 15 0.19 -2.45 6.53
C SER A 15 0.96 -2.58 7.85
N GLN A 16 1.65 -3.70 8.08
CA GLN A 16 2.55 -3.89 9.23
C GLN A 16 3.99 -3.58 8.85
N ILE A 17 4.43 -4.05 7.68
CA ILE A 17 5.80 -3.89 7.21
C ILE A 17 6.10 -2.41 6.88
N GLY A 18 5.18 -1.71 6.21
CA GLY A 18 5.39 -0.33 5.80
C GLY A 18 5.69 0.64 6.95
N PRO A 19 4.82 0.73 7.97
CA PRO A 19 5.08 1.56 9.14
C PRO A 19 6.37 1.19 9.88
N ALA A 20 6.65 -0.11 10.05
CA ALA A 20 7.85 -0.58 10.74
C ALA A 20 9.14 -0.21 9.98
N VAL A 21 9.12 -0.27 8.64
CA VAL A 21 10.24 0.22 7.81
C VAL A 21 10.41 1.72 7.96
N ALA A 22 9.32 2.49 7.94
CA ALA A 22 9.37 3.95 8.08
C ALA A 22 9.94 4.37 9.43
N GLU A 23 9.51 3.72 10.53
CA GLU A 23 10.03 3.93 11.88
C GLU A 23 11.53 3.66 11.94
N ARG A 24 12.00 2.51 11.40
CA ARG A 24 13.42 2.14 11.40
C ARG A 24 14.28 3.09 10.58
N LEU A 25 13.78 3.61 9.47
CA LEU A 25 14.49 4.56 8.62
C LEU A 25 14.38 6.02 9.12
N GLY A 26 13.51 6.30 10.09
CA GLY A 26 13.26 7.65 10.60
C GLY A 26 12.61 8.58 9.56
N VAL A 27 11.77 8.05 8.68
CA VAL A 27 11.09 8.80 7.61
C VAL A 27 9.57 8.69 7.72
N PRO A 28 8.80 9.62 7.12
CA PRO A 28 7.34 9.54 7.10
C PRO A 28 6.82 8.26 6.45
N PHE A 29 5.70 7.74 6.98
CA PHE A 29 4.93 6.68 6.36
C PHE A 29 3.70 7.26 5.66
N VAL A 30 3.50 6.89 4.40
CA VAL A 30 2.36 7.31 3.57
C VAL A 30 1.57 6.09 3.16
N ASP A 31 0.35 5.96 3.68
CA ASP A 31 -0.51 4.84 3.39
C ASP A 31 -1.27 5.00 2.06
N ARG A 32 -1.76 3.87 1.58
CA ARG A 32 -2.56 3.75 0.36
C ARG A 32 -3.99 4.25 0.59
N ALA A 33 -4.52 5.00 -0.37
CA ALA A 33 -5.93 5.15 -0.58
C ALA A 33 -6.19 5.19 -2.09
N ILE A 34 -7.02 4.27 -2.62
CA ILE A 34 -7.60 4.39 -3.96
C ILE A 34 -8.92 5.11 -3.75
N PRO A 35 -9.14 6.27 -4.38
CA PRO A 35 -10.40 6.99 -4.22
C PRO A 35 -11.59 6.23 -4.78
N SER A 36 -12.75 6.44 -4.17
CA SER A 36 -14.02 5.88 -4.60
C SER A 36 -14.33 6.12 -6.08
N ALA A 37 -14.10 7.33 -6.56
CA ALA A 37 -14.34 7.69 -7.96
C ALA A 37 -13.51 6.86 -8.96
N VAL A 38 -12.28 6.50 -8.61
CA VAL A 38 -11.42 5.67 -9.47
C VAL A 38 -11.89 4.21 -9.50
N ALA A 39 -12.39 3.71 -8.39
CA ALA A 39 -12.90 2.35 -8.32
C ALA A 39 -14.25 2.21 -9.06
N GLU A 40 -15.12 3.22 -8.98
CA GLU A 40 -16.37 3.28 -9.76
C GLU A 40 -16.09 3.26 -11.27
N GLU A 41 -15.14 4.07 -11.74
CA GLU A 41 -14.76 4.11 -13.16
C GLU A 41 -14.17 2.78 -13.65
N LEU A 42 -13.48 2.06 -12.77
CA LEU A 42 -12.92 0.73 -13.06
C LEU A 42 -13.96 -0.40 -12.92
N GLY A 43 -15.22 -0.09 -12.61
CA GLY A 43 -16.31 -1.06 -12.47
C GLY A 43 -16.18 -1.98 -11.25
N CYS A 44 -15.39 -1.54 -10.24
CA CYS A 44 -15.34 -2.17 -8.93
C CYS A 44 -15.81 -1.16 -7.88
N THR A 45 -16.76 -1.54 -7.03
CA THR A 45 -17.19 -0.66 -5.95
C THR A 45 -16.08 -0.56 -4.91
N LEU A 46 -15.54 0.64 -4.75
CA LEU A 46 -14.52 0.89 -3.72
C LEU A 46 -15.08 0.64 -2.32
N GLU A 47 -16.36 0.89 -2.13
CA GLU A 47 -17.03 0.64 -0.86
C GLU A 47 -16.96 -0.85 -0.49
N GLU A 48 -17.06 -1.74 -1.47
CA GLU A 48 -16.79 -3.17 -1.28
C GLU A 48 -15.30 -3.44 -1.04
N ALA A 49 -14.40 -2.85 -1.83
CA ALA A 49 -12.96 -3.05 -1.69
C ALA A 49 -12.40 -2.44 -0.39
N LEU A 50 -12.78 -1.20 -0.04
CA LEU A 50 -12.33 -0.53 1.19
C LEU A 50 -13.06 -1.00 2.44
N ALA A 51 -14.37 -1.29 2.37
CA ALA A 51 -15.08 -1.84 3.52
C ALA A 51 -14.56 -3.23 3.90
N HIS A 52 -14.05 -3.99 2.94
CA HIS A 52 -13.38 -5.26 3.20
C HIS A 52 -11.93 -5.08 3.68
N ASP A 53 -11.19 -4.13 3.12
CA ASP A 53 -9.84 -3.77 3.57
C ASP A 53 -9.88 -3.22 5.01
N ASP A 54 -10.76 -2.30 5.29
CA ASP A 54 -11.01 -1.71 6.62
C ASP A 54 -11.54 -2.73 7.65
N ARG A 55 -12.34 -3.71 7.25
CA ARG A 55 -12.82 -4.76 8.17
C ARG A 55 -11.73 -5.77 8.48
N ALA A 56 -10.93 -6.17 7.50
CA ALA A 56 -9.80 -7.05 7.71
C ALA A 56 -8.69 -6.35 8.52
N GLU A 57 -8.40 -5.07 8.23
CA GLU A 57 -7.44 -4.27 9.00
C GLU A 57 -7.94 -3.95 10.41
N ARG A 58 -9.25 -3.70 10.60
CA ARG A 58 -9.84 -3.50 11.95
C ARG A 58 -9.87 -4.79 12.77
N GLY A 59 -10.04 -5.94 12.16
CA GLY A 59 -9.86 -7.25 12.81
C GLY A 59 -8.42 -7.44 13.28
N LEU A 60 -7.46 -7.16 12.41
CA LEU A 60 -6.03 -7.18 12.71
C LEU A 60 -5.64 -6.12 13.75
N SER A 61 -6.14 -4.89 13.62
CA SER A 61 -5.92 -3.80 14.56
C SER A 61 -6.44 -4.12 15.96
N ARG A 62 -7.55 -4.82 16.11
CA ARG A 62 -8.05 -5.25 17.42
C ARG A 62 -7.17 -6.29 18.09
N LEU A 63 -6.50 -7.16 17.32
CA LEU A 63 -5.55 -8.13 17.85
C LEU A 63 -4.22 -7.48 18.27
N PHE A 64 -3.85 -6.37 17.61
CA PHE A 64 -2.58 -5.65 17.87
C PHE A 64 -2.75 -4.31 18.59
N SER A 65 -3.97 -3.83 18.85
CA SER A 65 -4.24 -2.57 19.56
C SER A 65 -3.90 -2.59 21.06
N GLY A 66 -3.20 -3.62 21.53
CA GLY A 66 -2.49 -3.60 22.80
C GLY A 66 -1.18 -2.81 22.78
N ALA A 67 -0.66 -2.41 21.63
CA ALA A 67 0.57 -1.65 21.52
C ALA A 67 0.53 -0.71 20.30
N VAL A 68 0.65 0.57 20.61
CA VAL A 68 0.98 1.68 19.69
C VAL A 68 -0.22 2.25 18.92
N ARG A 69 -0.74 3.35 19.42
CA ARG A 69 -1.41 4.38 18.61
C ARG A 69 -0.37 4.90 17.61
N LEU A 70 -0.44 4.42 16.36
CA LEU A 70 0.31 5.03 15.28
C LEU A 70 -0.21 6.45 15.08
N PRO A 71 0.67 7.47 15.07
CA PRO A 71 0.24 8.80 14.72
C PRO A 71 -0.22 8.79 13.26
N THR A 72 -1.50 9.00 13.04
CA THR A 72 -2.02 9.40 11.74
C THR A 72 -1.30 10.70 11.42
N VAL A 73 -0.47 10.73 10.39
CA VAL A 73 0.12 11.99 9.93
C VAL A 73 -1.01 12.77 9.29
N THR A 74 -1.68 13.55 10.12
CA THR A 74 -2.60 14.59 9.70
C THR A 74 -1.74 15.70 9.12
N PHE A 75 -1.66 15.78 7.81
CA PHE A 75 -0.97 16.88 7.16
C PHE A 75 -1.76 18.15 7.42
N GLY A 76 -1.30 18.96 8.36
CA GLY A 76 -1.81 20.31 8.59
C GLY A 76 -3.22 20.44 9.15
N GLY A 77 -3.75 19.44 9.90
CA GLY A 77 -5.00 19.63 10.67
C GLY A 77 -6.26 19.82 9.81
N VAL A 78 -6.25 19.43 8.55
CA VAL A 78 -7.42 19.50 7.68
C VAL A 78 -7.82 18.10 7.26
N ASP A 79 -8.78 17.52 7.97
CA ASP A 79 -9.69 16.54 7.39
C ASP A 79 -10.42 17.26 6.26
N MET A 80 -9.97 17.09 5.01
CA MET A 80 -10.67 17.65 3.86
C MET A 80 -11.88 16.78 3.49
N TYR A 81 -12.81 16.64 4.40
CA TYR A 81 -14.20 16.45 4.05
C TYR A 81 -14.80 17.85 3.82
N VAL A 82 -14.77 18.32 2.60
CA VAL A 82 -15.51 19.51 2.19
C VAL A 82 -16.88 19.02 1.69
N PRO A 83 -17.96 19.18 2.49
CA PRO A 83 -19.31 18.86 2.03
C PRO A 83 -19.64 19.80 0.88
N GLY A 84 -19.87 19.27 -0.33
CA GLY A 84 -20.25 20.04 -1.50
C GLY A 84 -19.18 20.25 -2.57
N ALA A 85 -17.98 19.70 -2.44
CA ALA A 85 -17.01 19.67 -3.54
C ALA A 85 -17.54 18.71 -4.63
N MET A 86 -17.62 19.17 -5.87
CA MET A 86 -17.84 18.28 -7.02
C MET A 86 -16.77 17.18 -6.99
N PRO A 87 -17.13 15.90 -7.27
CA PRO A 87 -16.15 14.83 -7.34
C PRO A 87 -15.07 15.24 -8.34
N LEU A 88 -13.81 15.20 -7.90
CA LEU A 88 -12.67 15.44 -8.78
C LEU A 88 -12.66 14.38 -9.87
N ALA A 89 -12.40 14.77 -11.11
CA ALA A 89 -12.20 13.81 -12.18
C ALA A 89 -11.05 12.83 -11.78
N PRO A 90 -11.20 11.53 -12.07
CA PRO A 90 -10.21 10.52 -11.66
C PRO A 90 -8.78 10.88 -12.04
N GLU A 91 -8.58 11.44 -13.24
CA GLU A 91 -7.26 11.87 -13.72
C GLU A 91 -6.68 13.04 -12.91
N GLU A 92 -7.54 13.95 -12.47
CA GLU A 92 -7.12 15.09 -11.63
C GLU A 92 -6.67 14.58 -10.26
N PHE A 93 -7.37 13.60 -9.72
CA PHE A 93 -6.99 12.98 -8.47
C PHE A 93 -5.64 12.24 -8.58
N VAL A 94 -5.45 11.45 -9.66
CA VAL A 94 -4.18 10.77 -9.92
C VAL A 94 -3.05 11.78 -10.01
N ARG A 95 -3.20 12.85 -10.81
CA ARG A 95 -2.19 13.92 -10.94
C ARG A 95 -1.86 14.59 -9.61
N ARG A 96 -2.84 14.82 -8.74
CA ARG A 96 -2.60 15.38 -7.40
C ARG A 96 -1.83 14.41 -6.52
N THR A 97 -2.20 13.14 -6.55
CA THR A 97 -1.49 12.08 -5.81
C THR A 97 -0.05 11.96 -6.27
N GLU A 98 0.21 11.93 -7.57
CA GLU A 98 1.57 11.88 -8.14
C GLU A 98 2.42 13.08 -7.73
N ARG A 99 1.85 14.27 -7.81
CA ARG A 99 2.53 15.50 -7.37
C ARG A 99 2.91 15.42 -5.90
N MET A 100 1.96 15.08 -5.05
CA MET A 100 2.19 14.94 -3.61
C MET A 100 3.28 13.90 -3.29
N LEU A 101 3.22 12.72 -3.90
CA LEU A 101 4.23 11.68 -3.69
C LEU A 101 5.62 12.15 -4.13
N THR A 102 5.69 12.79 -5.28
CA THR A 102 6.97 13.31 -5.83
C THR A 102 7.56 14.42 -4.96
N GLU A 103 6.73 15.35 -4.48
CA GLU A 103 7.15 16.43 -3.57
C GLU A 103 7.62 15.88 -2.22
N MET A 104 6.88 14.93 -1.64
CA MET A 104 7.29 14.29 -0.38
C MET A 104 8.60 13.53 -0.54
N ALA A 105 8.73 12.73 -1.61
CA ALA A 105 9.95 11.98 -1.88
C ALA A 105 11.17 12.90 -2.01
N ARG A 106 11.02 14.06 -2.68
CA ARG A 106 12.12 15.03 -2.87
C ARG A 106 12.48 15.79 -1.61
N ASN A 107 11.50 16.16 -0.79
CA ASN A 107 11.70 17.11 0.31
C ASN A 107 12.08 16.44 1.63
N GLN A 108 11.57 15.25 1.91
CA GLN A 108 11.75 14.59 3.21
C GLN A 108 11.94 13.06 3.12
N GLY A 109 11.81 12.49 1.92
CA GLY A 109 11.79 11.05 1.76
C GLY A 109 10.49 10.44 2.27
N GLY A 110 10.45 9.13 2.41
CA GLY A 110 9.30 8.43 2.96
C GLY A 110 9.19 6.97 2.55
N VAL A 111 8.33 6.25 3.26
CA VAL A 111 7.87 4.91 2.87
C VAL A 111 6.44 5.02 2.34
N PHE A 112 6.26 4.72 1.07
CA PHE A 112 5.00 4.86 0.34
C PHE A 112 4.38 3.49 0.09
N LEU A 113 3.24 3.22 0.73
CA LEU A 113 2.52 1.96 0.54
C LEU A 113 1.43 2.10 -0.51
N GLY A 114 1.53 1.36 -1.60
CA GLY A 114 0.57 1.38 -2.70
C GLY A 114 0.69 2.62 -3.58
N ARG A 115 -0.47 3.20 -4.01
CA ARG A 115 -0.60 4.42 -4.86
C ARG A 115 0.22 4.39 -6.16
N ALA A 116 0.48 3.20 -6.67
CA ALA A 116 1.41 3.01 -7.79
C ALA A 116 2.79 3.66 -7.56
N GLY A 117 3.24 3.77 -6.30
CA GLY A 117 4.47 4.49 -5.94
C GLY A 117 5.69 4.05 -6.74
N ALA A 118 5.84 2.75 -7.04
CA ALA A 118 6.91 2.26 -7.88
C ALA A 118 6.83 2.75 -9.35
N MET A 119 5.64 3.16 -9.83
CA MET A 119 5.47 3.75 -11.16
C MET A 119 5.73 5.25 -11.12
N VAL A 120 5.16 5.92 -10.12
CA VAL A 120 5.28 7.39 -9.93
C VAL A 120 6.71 7.80 -9.65
N LEU A 121 7.45 7.01 -8.89
CA LEU A 121 8.82 7.29 -8.45
C LEU A 121 9.86 6.43 -9.18
N ALA A 122 9.51 5.86 -10.34
CA ALA A 122 10.40 4.97 -11.10
C ALA A 122 11.76 5.60 -11.42
N ASP A 123 11.77 6.89 -11.74
CA ASP A 123 12.96 7.65 -12.09
C ASP A 123 13.54 8.44 -10.91
N HIS A 124 13.04 8.24 -9.69
CA HIS A 124 13.56 8.95 -8.52
C HIS A 124 14.90 8.34 -8.09
N PRO A 125 16.01 9.11 -8.10
CA PRO A 125 17.33 8.60 -7.73
C PRO A 125 17.33 8.12 -6.28
N GLY A 126 17.88 6.92 -6.03
CA GLY A 126 17.96 6.33 -4.69
C GLY A 126 16.63 5.77 -4.15
N ALA A 127 15.56 5.70 -4.94
CA ALA A 127 14.33 5.05 -4.51
C ALA A 127 14.46 3.52 -4.52
N LEU A 128 14.13 2.89 -3.41
CA LEU A 128 13.99 1.44 -3.31
C LEU A 128 12.55 1.04 -3.63
N HIS A 129 12.36 0.22 -4.67
CA HIS A 129 11.06 -0.35 -5.02
C HIS A 129 10.95 -1.78 -4.54
N VAL A 130 9.97 -2.02 -3.66
CA VAL A 130 9.73 -3.33 -3.03
C VAL A 130 8.36 -3.85 -3.42
N ARG A 131 8.27 -5.15 -3.72
CA ARG A 131 7.02 -5.86 -3.86
C ARG A 131 6.88 -6.92 -2.76
N LEU A 132 5.77 -6.87 -2.05
CA LEU A 132 5.34 -7.93 -1.15
C LEU A 132 4.31 -8.78 -1.90
N ASP A 133 4.65 -10.04 -2.14
CA ASP A 133 3.80 -10.97 -2.86
C ASP A 133 3.85 -12.36 -2.21
N ALA A 134 2.88 -13.21 -2.52
CA ALA A 134 2.88 -14.60 -2.10
C ALA A 134 1.84 -15.39 -2.89
N PRO A 135 1.97 -16.73 -2.95
CA PRO A 135 0.97 -17.58 -3.56
C PRO A 135 -0.42 -17.39 -2.91
N LEU A 136 -1.46 -17.25 -3.75
CA LEU A 136 -2.84 -16.97 -3.33
C LEU A 136 -3.28 -17.89 -2.16
N ARG A 137 -2.96 -19.19 -2.22
CA ARG A 137 -3.33 -20.15 -1.18
C ARG A 137 -2.78 -19.79 0.20
N ARG A 138 -1.55 -19.27 0.28
CA ARG A 138 -0.95 -18.85 1.56
C ARG A 138 -1.58 -17.57 2.06
N ARG A 139 -1.80 -16.60 1.17
CA ARG A 139 -2.49 -15.35 1.50
C ARG A 139 -3.91 -15.58 2.00
N VAL A 140 -4.65 -16.52 1.37
CA VAL A 140 -6.00 -16.91 1.83
C VAL A 140 -5.97 -17.46 3.25
N ARG A 141 -5.06 -18.39 3.56
CA ARG A 141 -4.95 -18.94 4.92
C ARG A 141 -4.61 -17.87 5.94
N GLN A 142 -3.63 -17.02 5.64
CA GLN A 142 -3.23 -15.92 6.52
C GLN A 142 -4.39 -14.96 6.78
N THR A 143 -5.07 -14.51 5.72
CA THR A 143 -6.21 -13.59 5.83
C THR A 143 -7.38 -14.24 6.58
N ALA A 144 -7.68 -15.51 6.33
CA ALA A 144 -8.74 -16.23 7.03
C ALA A 144 -8.45 -16.35 8.53
N THR A 145 -7.21 -16.72 8.89
CA THR A 145 -6.80 -16.85 10.29
C THR A 145 -6.83 -15.52 11.04
N LEU A 146 -6.27 -14.46 10.43
CA LEU A 146 -6.16 -13.14 11.07
C LEU A 146 -7.50 -12.40 11.13
N GLY A 147 -8.37 -12.60 10.14
CA GLY A 147 -9.68 -11.95 10.05
C GLY A 147 -10.83 -12.75 10.65
N GLU A 148 -10.56 -13.94 11.21
CA GLU A 148 -11.61 -14.87 11.67
C GLU A 148 -12.68 -15.14 10.60
N LEU A 149 -12.22 -15.28 9.33
CA LEU A 149 -13.05 -15.47 8.15
C LEU A 149 -12.97 -16.90 7.64
N SER A 150 -13.99 -17.32 6.87
CA SER A 150 -13.86 -18.52 6.08
C SER A 150 -12.84 -18.32 4.94
N GLU A 151 -12.18 -19.41 4.50
CA GLU A 151 -11.23 -19.33 3.36
C GLU A 151 -11.92 -18.82 2.07
N ARG A 152 -13.23 -19.08 1.91
CA ARG A 152 -14.00 -18.58 0.77
C ARG A 152 -14.16 -17.06 0.80
N GLU A 153 -14.48 -16.50 1.96
CA GLU A 153 -14.58 -15.04 2.13
C GLU A 153 -13.21 -14.36 1.99
N ALA A 154 -12.19 -14.92 2.64
CA ALA A 154 -10.82 -14.42 2.51
C ALA A 154 -10.36 -14.42 1.05
N ARG A 155 -10.62 -15.48 0.29
CA ARG A 155 -10.30 -15.57 -1.14
C ARG A 155 -11.00 -14.47 -1.94
N ARG A 156 -12.31 -14.27 -1.74
CA ARG A 156 -13.07 -13.22 -2.43
C ARG A 156 -12.48 -11.85 -2.17
N ILE A 157 -12.22 -11.52 -0.90
CA ILE A 157 -11.61 -10.24 -0.51
C ILE A 157 -10.27 -10.03 -1.21
N ILE A 158 -9.40 -11.03 -1.22
CA ILE A 158 -8.09 -10.98 -1.88
C ILE A 158 -8.22 -10.73 -3.37
N GLU A 159 -9.07 -11.52 -4.05
CA GLU A 159 -9.23 -11.45 -5.51
C GLU A 159 -9.82 -10.08 -5.95
N ASP A 160 -10.80 -9.55 -5.20
CA ASP A 160 -11.40 -8.24 -5.48
C ASP A 160 -10.39 -7.10 -5.30
N ASN A 161 -9.63 -7.11 -4.20
CA ASN A 161 -8.59 -6.11 -3.94
C ASN A 161 -7.44 -6.16 -4.97
N ASP A 162 -6.92 -7.35 -5.26
CA ASP A 162 -5.82 -7.50 -6.21
C ASP A 162 -6.25 -7.09 -7.63
N ARG A 163 -7.51 -7.40 -8.02
CA ARG A 163 -8.10 -6.97 -9.28
C ARG A 163 -8.18 -5.45 -9.36
N ALA A 164 -8.70 -4.78 -8.33
CA ALA A 164 -8.82 -3.34 -8.29
C ALA A 164 -7.46 -2.64 -8.40
N ARG A 165 -6.47 -3.10 -7.62
CA ARG A 165 -5.10 -2.57 -7.67
C ARG A 165 -4.44 -2.76 -9.03
N SER A 166 -4.59 -3.96 -9.62
CA SER A 166 -4.03 -4.25 -10.95
C SER A 166 -4.69 -3.42 -12.04
N ALA A 167 -6.02 -3.26 -11.98
CA ALA A 167 -6.76 -2.43 -12.92
C ALA A 167 -6.33 -0.97 -12.84
N TYR A 168 -6.15 -0.41 -11.64
CA TYR A 168 -5.65 0.95 -11.43
C TYR A 168 -4.28 1.16 -12.10
N VAL A 169 -3.30 0.30 -11.83
CA VAL A 169 -1.95 0.45 -12.39
C VAL A 169 -1.97 0.28 -13.92
N ARG A 170 -2.72 -0.68 -14.44
CA ARG A 170 -2.84 -0.88 -15.90
C ARG A 170 -3.51 0.28 -16.60
N HIS A 171 -4.57 0.84 -15.98
CA HIS A 171 -5.32 1.95 -16.57
C HIS A 171 -4.48 3.22 -16.65
N PHE A 172 -3.95 3.68 -15.52
CA PHE A 172 -3.28 4.98 -15.43
C PHE A 172 -1.81 4.95 -15.89
N TYR A 173 -1.10 3.84 -15.65
CA TYR A 173 0.35 3.75 -15.90
C TYR A 173 0.72 2.84 -17.06
N ARG A 174 -0.26 2.15 -17.68
CA ARG A 174 -0.02 1.19 -18.76
C ARG A 174 1.02 0.13 -18.39
N ALA A 175 1.10 -0.21 -17.12
CA ALA A 175 2.10 -1.11 -16.54
C ALA A 175 1.44 -2.35 -15.93
N ASP A 176 2.17 -3.46 -15.86
CA ASP A 176 1.77 -4.61 -15.07
C ASP A 176 2.39 -4.51 -13.67
N PRO A 177 1.58 -4.40 -12.60
CA PRO A 177 2.11 -4.37 -11.24
C PRO A 177 2.72 -5.70 -10.79
N ALA A 178 2.52 -6.79 -11.53
CA ALA A 178 3.12 -8.08 -11.25
C ALA A 178 4.49 -8.27 -11.91
N ASP A 179 4.91 -7.38 -12.82
CA ASP A 179 6.20 -7.43 -13.48
C ASP A 179 7.35 -7.24 -12.47
N PRO A 180 8.16 -8.28 -12.20
CA PRO A 180 9.23 -8.20 -11.19
C PRO A 180 10.36 -7.22 -11.58
N CYS A 181 10.51 -6.90 -12.86
CA CYS A 181 11.54 -5.96 -13.33
C CYS A 181 11.31 -4.52 -12.86
N ARG A 182 10.14 -4.23 -12.27
CA ARG A 182 9.78 -2.93 -11.70
C ARG A 182 10.20 -2.78 -10.24
N TYR A 183 10.74 -3.82 -9.64
CA TYR A 183 11.06 -3.87 -8.22
C TYR A 183 12.49 -4.31 -8.01
N HIS A 184 13.14 -3.70 -7.04
CA HIS A 184 14.48 -4.10 -6.61
C HIS A 184 14.45 -5.32 -5.69
N LEU A 185 13.35 -5.47 -4.91
CA LEU A 185 13.09 -6.61 -4.03
C LEU A 185 11.68 -7.15 -4.23
N VAL A 186 11.57 -8.48 -4.33
CA VAL A 186 10.27 -9.17 -4.27
C VAL A 186 10.33 -10.18 -3.10
N LEU A 187 9.48 -10.00 -2.10
CA LEU A 187 9.50 -10.78 -0.85
C LEU A 187 8.19 -11.53 -0.64
N ASP A 188 8.30 -12.82 -0.32
CA ASP A 188 7.18 -13.63 0.16
C ASP A 188 7.01 -13.47 1.66
N SER A 189 6.24 -12.46 2.06
CA SER A 189 5.99 -12.13 3.46
C SER A 189 4.99 -13.05 4.17
N THR A 190 4.47 -14.08 3.48
CA THR A 190 3.73 -15.17 4.11
C THR A 190 4.63 -16.32 4.58
N THR A 191 5.88 -16.32 4.14
CA THR A 191 6.92 -17.30 4.51
C THR A 191 8.03 -16.64 5.32
N ILE A 192 8.47 -15.47 4.89
CA ILE A 192 9.48 -14.69 5.60
C ILE A 192 8.79 -13.91 6.73
N PRO A 193 9.24 -14.03 7.99
CA PRO A 193 8.66 -13.27 9.09
C PRO A 193 8.68 -11.76 8.85
N VAL A 194 7.65 -11.05 9.34
CA VAL A 194 7.51 -9.60 9.17
C VAL A 194 8.77 -8.84 9.59
N GLY A 195 9.34 -9.16 10.76
CA GLY A 195 10.56 -8.53 11.23
C GLY A 195 11.74 -8.72 10.28
N THR A 196 11.89 -9.92 9.70
CA THR A 196 12.95 -10.21 8.71
C THR A 196 12.70 -9.45 7.40
N CYS A 197 11.42 -9.33 6.95
CA CYS A 197 11.11 -8.50 5.79
C CYS A 197 11.50 -7.03 6.02
N VAL A 198 11.21 -6.50 7.22
CA VAL A 198 11.61 -5.14 7.60
C VAL A 198 13.12 -4.97 7.54
N GLU A 199 13.90 -5.89 8.14
CA GLU A 199 15.39 -5.85 8.12
C GLU A 199 15.93 -5.86 6.68
N LEU A 200 15.42 -6.73 5.82
CA LEU A 200 15.85 -6.81 4.42
C LEU A 200 15.60 -5.50 3.67
N ILE A 201 14.41 -4.90 3.86
CA ILE A 201 14.04 -3.64 3.21
C ILE A 201 14.90 -2.48 3.73
N VAL A 202 15.10 -2.39 5.05
CA VAL A 202 15.92 -1.36 5.68
C VAL A 202 17.36 -1.46 5.19
N THR A 203 17.95 -2.66 5.24
CA THR A 203 19.34 -2.90 4.78
C THR A 203 19.51 -2.50 3.31
N ALA A 204 18.55 -2.87 2.45
CA ALA A 204 18.59 -2.50 1.04
C ALA A 204 18.43 -0.98 0.82
N ALA A 205 17.55 -0.33 1.59
CA ALA A 205 17.35 1.12 1.50
C ALA A 205 18.59 1.90 1.97
N GLU A 206 19.29 1.40 2.98
CA GLU A 206 20.53 2.00 3.50
C GLU A 206 21.73 1.84 2.55
N ALA A 207 21.69 0.81 1.70
CA ALA A 207 22.75 0.56 0.73
C ALA A 207 22.65 1.41 -0.55
N LEU A 208 21.53 2.11 -0.76
CA LEU A 208 21.30 2.98 -1.92
C LEU A 208 21.66 4.47 -1.67
N ASP A 209 22.14 4.81 -0.48
CA ASP A 209 22.58 6.16 -0.10
C ASP A 209 23.95 6.54 -0.69
#